data_e913f7cb9e6a0171b167bb5e1e42b26c
#
_entry.id   e913f7cb9e6a0171b167bb5e1e42b26c
#
_cell.length_a   1.000
_cell.length_b   1.000
_cell.length_c   1.000
_cell.angle_alpha   90.00
_cell.angle_beta   90.00
_cell.angle_gamma   90.00
#
_symmetry.space_group_name_H-M   'P 1'
#
loop_
_entity.id
_entity.type
_entity.pdbx_description
1 polymer ?
#
loop_
_entity_poly.entity_id
_entity_poly.type
_entity_poly.pdbx_seq_one_letter_code
_entity_poly.pdbx_strand_id
1 'polypeptide(L)' 'MQANFPALMEMARRAEGDRMYYLAVDYYRSALNYVCSDKRRKWIRERIKFCTLAGMRIDAVVDKEEERELSVYDIS' A
#
# COMPACT_ATOMS: atom_id res chain seq x y z
N MET A 1 -5.51 -1.74 23.78
CA MET A 1 -4.34 -0.90 23.45
C MET A 1 -4.68 0.02 22.30
N GLN A 2 -4.43 1.30 22.48
CA GLN A 2 -4.63 2.24 21.41
C GLN A 2 -3.40 2.27 20.51
N ALA A 3 -3.61 2.14 19.21
CA ALA A 3 -2.54 2.34 18.25
C ALA A 3 -2.12 3.80 18.30
N ASN A 4 -0.82 4.07 18.39
CA ASN A 4 -0.28 5.41 18.39
C ASN A 4 0.50 5.65 17.11
N PHE A 5 0.93 6.89 16.90
CA PHE A 5 1.62 7.27 15.67
C PHE A 5 2.84 6.40 15.36
N PRO A 6 3.81 6.18 16.29
CA PRO A 6 4.95 5.33 15.98
C PRO A 6 4.57 3.89 15.62
N ALA A 7 3.59 3.31 16.32
CA ALA A 7 3.15 1.94 16.03
C ALA A 7 2.51 1.84 14.65
N LEU A 8 1.67 2.82 14.28
CA LEU A 8 1.03 2.84 12.97
C LEU A 8 2.05 3.00 11.84
N MET A 9 3.06 3.85 12.05
CA MET A 9 4.13 4.03 11.07
C MET A 9 4.95 2.74 10.88
N GLU A 10 5.23 2.04 11.95
CA GLU A 10 5.95 0.76 11.87
C GLU A 10 5.13 -0.30 11.13
N MET A 11 3.84 -0.39 11.46
CA MET A 11 2.94 -1.31 10.77
C MET A 11 2.84 -1.01 9.27
N ALA A 12 2.77 0.28 8.92
CA ALA A 12 2.75 0.70 7.52
C ALA A 12 4.03 0.29 6.79
N ARG A 13 5.19 0.48 7.41
CA ARG A 13 6.48 0.10 6.82
C ARG A 13 6.58 -1.41 6.62
N ARG A 14 6.11 -2.19 7.58
CA ARG A 14 6.09 -3.64 7.47
C ARG A 14 5.19 -4.08 6.32
N ALA A 15 4.01 -3.49 6.22
CA ALA A 15 3.08 -3.79 5.13
C ALA A 15 3.71 -3.47 3.78
N GLU A 16 4.41 -2.34 3.65
CA GLU A 16 5.15 -2.02 2.42
C GLU A 16 6.21 -3.07 2.10
N GLY A 17 6.99 -3.48 3.11
CA GLY A 17 8.03 -4.49 2.94
C GLY A 17 7.49 -5.83 2.49
N ASP A 18 6.27 -6.16 2.91
CA ASP A 18 5.56 -7.38 2.53
C ASP A 18 4.75 -7.22 1.23
N ARG A 19 4.88 -6.08 0.56
CA ARG A 19 4.14 -5.72 -0.66
C ARG A 19 2.63 -5.67 -0.49
N MET A 20 2.18 -5.47 0.74
CA MET A 20 0.77 -5.27 1.07
C MET A 20 0.46 -3.77 1.04
N TYR A 21 0.50 -3.18 -0.15
CA TYR A 21 0.46 -1.73 -0.32
C TYR A 21 -0.85 -1.09 0.13
N TYR A 22 -1.99 -1.71 -0.13
CA TYR A 22 -3.27 -1.16 0.31
C TYR A 22 -3.41 -1.19 1.82
N LEU A 23 -2.88 -2.21 2.49
CA LEU A 23 -2.84 -2.26 3.94
C LEU A 23 -1.93 -1.15 4.49
N ALA A 24 -0.79 -0.92 3.86
CA ALA A 24 0.10 0.18 4.22
C ALA A 24 -0.61 1.53 4.12
N VAL A 25 -1.39 1.74 3.06
CA VAL A 25 -2.20 2.96 2.89
C VAL A 25 -3.15 3.15 4.06
N ASP A 26 -3.83 2.11 4.49
CA ASP A 26 -4.75 2.18 5.62
C ASP A 26 -4.03 2.59 6.91
N TYR A 27 -2.87 2.02 7.17
CA TYR A 27 -2.07 2.39 8.34
C TYR A 27 -1.58 3.83 8.26
N TYR A 28 -1.12 4.27 7.09
CA TYR A 28 -0.68 5.67 6.90
C TYR A 28 -1.83 6.65 7.07
N ARG A 29 -3.02 6.34 6.57
CA ARG A 29 -4.21 7.17 6.76
C ARG A 29 -4.57 7.29 8.23
N SER A 30 -4.52 6.18 8.96
CA SER A 30 -4.75 6.20 10.40
C SER A 30 -3.72 7.06 11.13
N ALA A 31 -2.45 6.99 10.70
CA ALA A 31 -1.39 7.78 11.29
C ALA A 31 -1.61 9.29 11.10
N LEU A 32 -2.23 9.71 10.00
CA LEU A 32 -2.54 11.12 9.76
C LEU A 32 -3.41 11.73 10.86
N ASN A 33 -4.24 10.94 11.52
CA ASN A 33 -5.10 11.42 12.61
C ASN A 33 -4.30 11.82 13.86
N TYR A 34 -3.05 11.39 13.96
CA TYR A 34 -2.20 11.63 15.13
C TYR A 34 -1.05 12.60 14.85
N VAL A 35 -0.99 13.14 13.64
CA VAL A 35 0.12 14.01 13.22
C VAL A 35 -0.26 15.46 13.37
N CYS A 36 0.61 16.23 14.04
CA CYS A 36 0.44 17.68 14.19
C CYS A 36 1.38 18.49 13.29
N SER A 37 2.43 17.85 12.76
CA SER A 37 3.43 18.52 11.94
C SER A 37 3.03 18.50 10.45
N ASP A 38 3.11 19.66 9.79
CA ASP A 38 2.82 19.76 8.36
C ASP A 38 3.81 18.96 7.51
N LYS A 39 5.08 18.95 7.92
CA LYS A 39 6.13 18.17 7.22
C LYS A 39 5.81 16.67 7.23
N ARG A 40 5.47 16.14 8.39
CA ARG A 40 5.12 14.73 8.54
C ARG A 40 3.85 14.39 7.77
N ARG A 41 2.87 15.28 7.83
CA ARG A 41 1.61 15.10 7.12
C ARG A 41 1.84 15.03 5.62
N LYS A 42 2.66 15.92 5.08
CA LYS A 42 3.02 15.94 3.66
C LYS A 42 3.74 14.64 3.28
N TRP A 43 4.72 14.21 4.09
CA TRP A 43 5.46 12.98 3.86
C TRP A 43 4.54 11.76 3.80
N ILE A 44 3.62 11.66 4.76
CA ILE A 44 2.67 10.54 4.81
C ILE A 44 1.74 10.54 3.60
N ARG A 45 1.24 11.70 3.19
CA ARG A 45 0.39 11.81 2.00
C ARG A 45 1.12 11.37 0.74
N GLU A 46 2.37 11.76 0.58
CA GLU A 46 3.20 11.34 -0.54
C GLU A 46 3.43 9.83 -0.50
N ARG A 47 3.63 9.28 0.69
CA ARG A 47 3.82 7.84 0.85
C ARG A 47 2.54 7.06 0.53
N ILE A 48 1.39 7.57 0.93
CA ILE A 48 0.08 7.00 0.57
C ILE A 48 -0.06 6.95 -0.94
N LYS A 49 0.28 8.02 -1.62
CA LYS A 49 0.23 8.09 -3.09
C LYS A 49 1.14 7.04 -3.72
N PHE A 50 2.37 6.93 -3.23
CA PHE A 50 3.33 5.92 -3.70
C PHE A 50 2.77 4.51 -3.52
N CYS A 51 2.27 4.18 -2.34
CA CYS A 51 1.74 2.85 -2.05
C CYS A 51 0.51 2.53 -2.90
N THR A 52 -0.36 3.50 -3.11
CA THR A 52 -1.55 3.32 -3.95
C THR A 52 -1.14 2.97 -5.38
N LEU A 53 -0.19 3.71 -5.95
CA LEU A 53 0.31 3.45 -7.29
C LEU A 53 1.03 2.11 -7.38
N ALA A 54 1.83 1.77 -6.39
CA ALA A 54 2.53 0.48 -6.34
C ALA A 54 1.55 -0.69 -6.28
N GLY A 55 0.49 -0.58 -5.48
CA GLY A 55 -0.55 -1.59 -5.39
C GLY A 55 -1.27 -1.77 -6.72
N MET A 56 -1.59 -0.68 -7.40
CA MET A 56 -2.23 -0.72 -8.71
C MET A 56 -1.35 -1.39 -9.76
N ARG A 57 -0.04 -1.16 -9.72
CA ARG A 57 0.91 -1.81 -10.63
C ARG A 57 0.96 -3.32 -10.44
N ILE A 58 0.95 -3.76 -9.19
CA ILE A 58 0.96 -5.19 -8.86
C ILE A 58 -0.33 -5.84 -9.38
N ASP A 59 -1.48 -5.23 -9.15
CA ASP A 59 -2.76 -5.73 -9.62
C ASP A 59 -2.77 -5.84 -11.15
N ALA A 60 -2.23 -4.84 -11.84
CA ALA A 60 -2.16 -4.85 -13.30
C ALA A 60 -1.27 -5.99 -13.82
N VAL A 61 -0.15 -6.26 -13.15
CA VAL A 61 0.74 -7.37 -13.52
C VAL A 61 0.07 -8.72 -13.29
N VAL A 62 -0.62 -8.89 -12.16
CA VAL A 62 -1.36 -10.12 -11.86
C VAL A 62 -2.45 -10.35 -12.91
N ASP A 63 -3.20 -9.32 -13.27
CA ASP A 63 -4.24 -9.42 -14.30
C ASP A 63 -3.65 -9.85 -15.64
N LYS A 64 -2.51 -9.31 -16.04
CA LYS A 64 -1.82 -9.71 -17.28
C LYS A 64 -1.36 -11.15 -17.25
N GLU A 65 -0.84 -11.61 -16.12
CA GLU A 65 -0.42 -13.00 -15.95
C GLU A 65 -1.62 -13.95 -16.04
N GLU A 66 -2.73 -13.59 -15.43
CA GLU A 66 -3.97 -14.35 -15.51
C GLU A 66 -4.48 -14.44 -16.96
N GLU A 67 -4.44 -13.34 -17.69
CA GLU A 67 -4.82 -13.33 -19.10
C GLU A 67 -3.95 -14.25 -19.94
N ARG A 68 -2.64 -14.29 -19.68
CA ARG A 68 -1.71 -15.19 -20.36
C ARG A 68 -2.03 -16.65 -20.07
N GLU A 69 -2.30 -16.97 -18.82
CA GLU A 69 -2.68 -18.34 -18.43
C GLU A 69 -3.95 -18.77 -19.11
N LEU A 70 -4.96 -17.92 -19.13
CA LEU A 70 -6.22 -18.18 -19.81
C LEU A 70 -6.01 -18.41 -21.31
N SER A 71 -5.13 -17.61 -21.95
CA SER A 71 -4.81 -17.78 -23.36
C SER A 71 -4.16 -19.13 -23.66
N VAL A 72 -3.28 -19.59 -22.78
CA VAL A 72 -2.62 -20.88 -22.92
C VAL A 72 -3.64 -22.01 -22.84
N TYR A 73 -4.59 -21.92 -21.93
CA TYR A 73 -5.65 -22.93 -21.79
C TYR A 73 -6.62 -22.94 -22.97
N ASP A 74 -6.88 -21.77 -23.55
CA ASP A 74 -7.75 -21.65 -24.71
C ASP A 74 -7.15 -22.31 -25.95
N ILE A 75 -5.83 -22.35 -26.06
CA ILE A 75 -5.12 -22.93 -27.20
C ILE A 75 -5.12 -24.46 -27.12
N SER A 76 -5.17 -24.97 -25.92
CA SER A 76 -5.19 -26.41 -25.71
C SER A 76 -6.59 -27.01 -25.79
#